data_01d07f2f5213215c2fa5de01469ac3e7
#
_entry.id   01d07f2f5213215c2fa5de01469ac3e7
#
_cell.length_a   1.000
_cell.length_b   1.000
_cell.length_c   1.000
_cell.angle_alpha   90.00
_cell.angle_beta   90.00
_cell.angle_gamma   90.00
#
_symmetry.space_group_name_H-M   'P 1'
#
loop_
_entity.id
_entity.type
_entity.pdbx_description
1 polymer ?
#
loop_
_entity_poly.entity_id
_entity_poly.type
_entity_poly.pdbx_seq_one_letter_code
_entity_poly.pdbx_strand_id
1 'polypeptide(L)'
;MTEFVHLRLHTEYSLVDGLVRIKSLIGRVAELAMPAVAVTDVCNFYGLIKFHKAAIAAGVQPIFGVDLMVMDADDPERAYPLCLLAMNQAGYHNLTLLISRAYTEGQYLGLPYVSKRWLEETTEGVIALSVGAAGDVGQALLGERAALALERASYWMQLYPQRFYLELHRTGREGDETHLHAAVKLAQGLQCPVVATNDVRFLDAQEFEAHETRVCVREGRTLDDPRRPRHYTE
;
A
#
# COMPACT_ATOMS: atom_id res chain seq x y z
N MET A 1 7.76 -25.10 -5.62
CA MET A 1 6.91 -24.19 -4.82
C MET A 1 6.89 -22.86 -5.52
N THR A 2 5.74 -22.24 -5.65
CA THR A 2 5.66 -20.88 -6.23
C THR A 2 6.28 -19.92 -5.22
N GLU A 3 7.34 -19.21 -5.61
CA GLU A 3 7.97 -18.21 -4.77
C GLU A 3 6.98 -17.03 -4.61
N PHE A 4 6.67 -16.67 -3.38
CA PHE A 4 5.80 -15.52 -3.06
C PHE A 4 6.64 -14.37 -2.53
N VAL A 5 6.29 -13.15 -2.92
CA VAL A 5 6.93 -11.92 -2.44
C VAL A 5 5.85 -10.97 -1.92
N HIS A 6 5.94 -10.57 -0.66
CA HIS A 6 5.06 -9.52 -0.13
C HIS A 6 5.49 -8.17 -0.72
N LEU A 7 4.62 -7.58 -1.54
CA LEU A 7 4.85 -6.28 -2.18
C LEU A 7 4.25 -5.11 -1.41
N ARG A 8 3.45 -5.38 -0.37
CA ARG A 8 2.84 -4.37 0.49
C ARG A 8 2.88 -4.81 1.94
N LEU A 9 3.58 -4.04 2.77
CA LEU A 9 3.79 -4.33 4.19
C LEU A 9 4.09 -3.03 4.95
N HIS A 10 3.38 -2.83 6.06
CA HIS A 10 3.59 -1.72 6.98
C HIS A 10 4.34 -2.18 8.23
N THR A 11 5.43 -1.48 8.54
CA THR A 11 6.21 -1.72 9.75
C THR A 11 5.74 -0.86 10.92
N GLU A 12 6.38 -1.01 12.07
CA GLU A 12 6.20 -0.13 13.24
C GLU A 12 6.38 1.36 12.92
N TYR A 13 7.04 1.69 11.80
CA TYR A 13 7.27 3.06 11.33
C TYR A 13 6.09 3.68 10.57
N SER A 14 5.07 2.90 10.21
CA SER A 14 3.79 3.46 9.74
C SER A 14 3.04 4.20 10.84
N LEU A 15 3.40 4.00 12.11
CA LEU A 15 2.90 4.64 13.34
C LEU A 15 1.42 4.40 13.63
N VAL A 16 0.62 4.27 12.61
CA VAL A 16 -0.83 4.20 12.63
C VAL A 16 -1.32 2.79 12.92
N ASP A 17 -0.86 1.83 12.13
CA ASP A 17 -1.44 0.49 12.03
C ASP A 17 -0.42 -0.63 11.82
N GLY A 18 0.87 -0.32 11.75
CA GLY A 18 1.92 -1.33 11.59
C GLY A 18 2.50 -1.79 12.94
N LEU A 19 2.61 -3.10 13.17
CA LEU A 19 3.32 -3.68 14.32
C LEU A 19 4.64 -4.34 13.94
N VAL A 20 4.86 -4.59 12.66
CA VAL A 20 5.96 -5.40 12.16
C VAL A 20 7.31 -4.76 12.47
N ARG A 21 8.11 -5.43 13.29
CA ARG A 21 9.50 -5.01 13.57
C ARG A 21 10.43 -5.53 12.49
N ILE A 22 11.27 -4.67 11.94
CA ILE A 22 12.14 -4.98 10.80
C ILE A 22 13.00 -6.23 11.04
N LYS A 23 13.59 -6.39 12.24
CA LYS A 23 14.42 -7.58 12.53
C LYS A 23 13.60 -8.87 12.50
N SER A 24 12.40 -8.85 13.08
CA SER A 24 11.49 -10.00 13.09
C SER A 24 10.98 -10.31 11.68
N LEU A 25 10.64 -9.29 10.90
CA LEU A 25 10.25 -9.43 9.50
C LEU A 25 11.31 -10.17 8.68
N ILE A 26 12.54 -9.71 8.73
CA ILE A 26 13.61 -10.30 7.92
C ILE A 26 13.92 -11.74 8.37
N GLY A 27 13.89 -12.02 9.68
CA GLY A 27 13.98 -13.39 10.18
C GLY A 27 12.89 -14.28 9.60
N ARG A 28 11.63 -13.83 9.65
CA ARG A 28 10.49 -14.59 9.13
C ARG A 28 10.54 -14.81 7.61
N VAL A 29 10.91 -13.78 6.85
CA VAL A 29 11.10 -13.86 5.39
C VAL A 29 12.17 -14.88 5.02
N ALA A 30 13.30 -14.88 5.74
CA ALA A 30 14.38 -15.86 5.52
C ALA A 30 13.96 -17.29 5.89
N GLU A 31 13.25 -17.47 7.03
CA GLU A 31 12.69 -18.79 7.43
C GLU A 31 11.73 -19.36 6.39
N LEU A 32 10.91 -18.51 5.78
CA LEU A 32 9.96 -18.88 4.73
C LEU A 32 10.62 -19.02 3.34
N ALA A 33 11.93 -18.83 3.26
CA ALA A 33 12.71 -18.87 2.02
C ALA A 33 12.15 -17.94 0.92
N MET A 34 11.61 -16.77 1.31
CA MET A 34 11.16 -15.77 0.36
C MET A 34 12.37 -15.01 -0.19
N PRO A 35 12.49 -14.83 -1.52
CA PRO A 35 13.66 -14.19 -2.12
C PRO A 35 13.73 -12.68 -1.88
N ALA A 36 12.58 -12.05 -1.66
CA ALA A 36 12.44 -10.60 -1.53
C ALA A 36 11.26 -10.22 -0.63
N VAL A 37 11.25 -9.00 -0.15
CA VAL A 37 10.11 -8.39 0.56
C VAL A 37 10.11 -6.89 0.35
N ALA A 38 8.93 -6.29 0.21
CA ALA A 38 8.76 -4.84 0.20
C ALA A 38 8.40 -4.31 1.59
N VAL A 39 8.83 -3.07 1.87
CA VAL A 39 8.31 -2.25 2.97
C VAL A 39 7.70 -1.00 2.35
N THR A 40 6.44 -0.71 2.70
CA THR A 40 5.62 0.33 2.11
C THR A 40 4.93 1.17 3.20
N ASP A 41 5.73 1.65 4.15
CA ASP A 41 5.22 2.47 5.25
C ASP A 41 4.47 3.72 4.75
N VAL A 42 3.50 4.18 5.53
CA VAL A 42 2.64 5.31 5.14
C VAL A 42 3.44 6.61 5.12
N CYS A 43 3.58 7.15 3.92
CA CYS A 43 4.20 8.45 3.63
C CYS A 43 5.55 8.69 4.33
N ASN A 44 6.37 7.64 4.51
CA ASN A 44 7.69 7.81 5.11
C ASN A 44 8.68 6.71 4.73
N PHE A 45 9.97 7.02 4.92
CA PHE A 45 11.11 6.12 4.77
C PHE A 45 11.93 5.98 6.06
N TYR A 46 11.28 6.15 7.25
CA TYR A 46 11.99 6.15 8.53
C TYR A 46 12.74 4.84 8.81
N GLY A 47 12.14 3.71 8.47
CA GLY A 47 12.74 2.39 8.65
C GLY A 47 13.71 1.96 7.56
N LEU A 48 13.82 2.69 6.43
CA LEU A 48 14.42 2.22 5.20
C LEU A 48 15.87 1.73 5.33
N ILE A 49 16.73 2.51 5.98
CA ILE A 49 18.14 2.16 6.16
C ILE A 49 18.30 0.93 7.05
N LYS A 50 17.50 0.84 8.11
CA LYS A 50 17.48 -0.32 9.01
C LYS A 50 17.00 -1.57 8.27
N PHE A 51 15.96 -1.44 7.45
CA PHE A 51 15.43 -2.49 6.59
C PHE A 51 16.47 -2.99 5.58
N HIS A 52 17.07 -2.07 4.82
CA HIS A 52 18.11 -2.41 3.84
C HIS A 52 19.26 -3.21 4.47
N LYS A 53 19.84 -2.70 5.57
CA LYS A 53 20.96 -3.37 6.25
C LYS A 53 20.58 -4.79 6.74
N ALA A 54 19.39 -4.94 7.33
CA ALA A 54 18.92 -6.22 7.83
C ALA A 54 18.66 -7.22 6.68
N ALA A 55 18.03 -6.77 5.60
CA ALA A 55 17.71 -7.61 4.45
C ALA A 55 18.97 -8.12 3.73
N ILE A 56 19.91 -7.22 3.42
CA ILE A 56 21.18 -7.61 2.78
C ILE A 56 21.97 -8.59 3.65
N ALA A 57 22.04 -8.38 4.96
CA ALA A 57 22.73 -9.27 5.88
C ALA A 57 22.10 -10.69 5.93
N ALA A 58 20.82 -10.82 5.64
CA ALA A 58 20.10 -12.08 5.60
C ALA A 58 20.00 -12.70 4.18
N GLY A 59 20.57 -12.05 3.16
CA GLY A 59 20.47 -12.52 1.77
C GLY A 59 19.10 -12.33 1.13
N VAL A 60 18.23 -11.46 1.70
CA VAL A 60 16.90 -11.12 1.20
C VAL A 60 16.98 -9.84 0.36
N GLN A 61 16.37 -9.84 -0.84
CA GLN A 61 16.29 -8.66 -1.68
C GLN A 61 15.29 -7.64 -1.08
N PRO A 62 15.73 -6.45 -0.63
CA PRO A 62 14.81 -5.40 -0.18
C PRO A 62 14.15 -4.70 -1.37
N ILE A 63 12.85 -4.48 -1.30
CA ILE A 63 12.09 -3.65 -2.23
C ILE A 63 11.63 -2.41 -1.46
N PHE A 64 11.99 -1.23 -1.95
CA PHE A 64 11.63 0.03 -1.33
C PHE A 64 10.33 0.56 -1.90
N GLY A 65 9.37 0.83 -1.05
CA GLY A 65 8.09 1.37 -1.44
C GLY A 65 7.50 2.29 -0.38
N VAL A 66 6.39 2.90 -0.72
CA VAL A 66 5.65 3.81 0.16
C VAL A 66 4.17 3.78 -0.22
N ASP A 67 3.30 3.78 0.77
CA ASP A 67 1.88 4.06 0.60
C ASP A 67 1.67 5.58 0.74
N LEU A 68 1.24 6.23 -0.33
CA LEU A 68 0.94 7.67 -0.36
C LEU A 68 -0.57 7.91 -0.40
N MET A 69 -1.03 8.94 0.30
CA MET A 69 -2.40 9.41 0.19
C MET A 69 -2.50 10.44 -0.93
N VAL A 70 -3.18 10.08 -2.00
CA VAL A 70 -3.36 10.93 -3.20
C VAL A 70 -4.68 11.67 -3.10
N MET A 71 -4.63 13.01 -3.17
CA MET A 71 -5.85 13.83 -3.16
C MET A 71 -6.65 13.59 -4.44
N ASP A 72 -7.96 13.42 -4.29
CA ASP A 72 -8.88 13.35 -5.42
C ASP A 72 -9.00 14.75 -6.06
N ALA A 73 -8.88 14.81 -7.39
CA ALA A 73 -9.01 16.09 -8.11
C ALA A 73 -10.42 16.65 -8.05
N ASP A 74 -11.43 15.79 -7.97
CA ASP A 74 -12.84 16.15 -7.98
C ASP A 74 -13.39 16.41 -6.57
N ASP A 75 -12.70 15.95 -5.52
CA ASP A 75 -13.09 16.12 -4.12
C ASP A 75 -11.82 16.26 -3.25
N PRO A 76 -11.39 17.50 -2.97
CA PRO A 76 -10.20 17.77 -2.16
C PRO A 76 -10.28 17.24 -0.71
N GLU A 77 -11.47 16.94 -0.20
CA GLU A 77 -11.65 16.33 1.11
C GLU A 77 -11.47 14.80 1.07
N ARG A 78 -11.41 14.21 -0.13
CA ARG A 78 -11.14 12.80 -0.33
C ARG A 78 -9.71 12.57 -0.79
N ALA A 79 -9.09 11.59 -0.18
CA ALA A 79 -7.82 11.05 -0.63
C ALA A 79 -7.88 9.53 -0.66
N TYR A 80 -7.15 8.94 -1.59
CA TYR A 80 -7.06 7.50 -1.74
C TYR A 80 -5.62 7.05 -1.64
N PRO A 81 -5.34 5.90 -1.02
CA PRO A 81 -4.01 5.34 -0.99
C PRO A 81 -3.58 4.85 -2.38
N LEU A 82 -2.31 5.07 -2.69
CA LEU A 82 -1.60 4.51 -3.84
C LEU A 82 -0.26 3.96 -3.34
N CYS A 83 0.03 2.71 -3.66
CA CYS A 83 1.31 2.11 -3.29
C CYS A 83 2.31 2.28 -4.44
N LEU A 84 3.48 2.83 -4.13
CA LEU A 84 4.55 3.06 -5.09
C LEU A 84 5.80 2.29 -4.69
N LEU A 85 6.42 1.59 -5.65
CA LEU A 85 7.65 0.83 -5.45
C LEU A 85 8.77 1.39 -6.33
N ALA A 86 9.97 1.50 -5.77
CA ALA A 86 11.15 1.94 -6.52
C ALA A 86 11.77 0.75 -7.29
N MET A 87 11.93 0.91 -8.60
CA MET A 87 12.60 -0.06 -9.48
C MET A 87 14.12 0.11 -9.47
N ASN A 88 14.58 1.34 -9.26
CA ASN A 88 15.97 1.73 -9.37
C ASN A 88 16.25 3.02 -8.57
N GLN A 89 17.45 3.57 -8.70
CA GLN A 89 17.88 4.79 -7.99
C GLN A 89 17.02 6.01 -8.36
N ALA A 90 16.58 6.16 -9.60
CA ALA A 90 15.72 7.27 -10.01
C ALA A 90 14.36 7.17 -9.31
N GLY A 91 13.76 5.97 -9.27
CA GLY A 91 12.52 5.73 -8.52
C GLY A 91 12.66 6.03 -7.04
N TYR A 92 13.73 5.56 -6.39
CA TYR A 92 14.00 5.89 -4.99
C TYR A 92 14.08 7.41 -4.75
N HIS A 93 14.78 8.14 -5.62
CA HIS A 93 14.86 9.59 -5.54
C HIS A 93 13.49 10.27 -5.70
N ASN A 94 12.71 9.84 -6.68
CA ASN A 94 11.37 10.34 -6.93
C ASN A 94 10.43 10.11 -5.74
N LEU A 95 10.45 8.90 -5.14
CA LEU A 95 9.66 8.62 -3.94
C LEU A 95 10.10 9.50 -2.75
N THR A 96 11.41 9.71 -2.57
CA THR A 96 11.93 10.59 -1.51
C THR A 96 11.46 12.03 -1.70
N LEU A 97 11.43 12.50 -2.96
CA LEU A 97 10.95 13.85 -3.30
C LEU A 97 9.45 13.98 -3.00
N LEU A 98 8.64 13.01 -3.42
CA LEU A 98 7.19 12.99 -3.15
C LEU A 98 6.88 13.01 -1.65
N ILE A 99 7.56 12.16 -0.87
CA ILE A 99 7.41 12.13 0.59
C ILE A 99 7.78 13.51 1.18
N SER A 100 8.91 14.09 0.77
CA SER A 100 9.34 15.40 1.27
C SER A 100 8.32 16.50 0.95
N ARG A 101 7.81 16.54 -0.28
CA ARG A 101 6.79 17.52 -0.70
C ARG A 101 5.47 17.33 0.06
N ALA A 102 5.07 16.07 0.33
CA ALA A 102 3.87 15.79 1.10
C ALA A 102 3.92 16.43 2.50
N TYR A 103 5.10 16.43 3.15
CA TYR A 103 5.28 17.06 4.45
C TYR A 103 5.48 18.57 4.42
N THR A 104 6.07 19.11 3.35
CA THR A 104 6.38 20.56 3.26
C THR A 104 5.30 21.37 2.57
N GLU A 105 4.59 20.80 1.62
CA GLU A 105 3.64 21.48 0.73
C GLU A 105 2.24 20.85 0.76
N GLY A 106 2.12 19.55 1.10
CA GLY A 106 0.89 18.76 0.98
C GLY A 106 0.17 18.47 2.28
N GLN A 107 0.46 19.18 3.37
CA GLN A 107 -0.21 18.94 4.64
C GLN A 107 -1.64 19.47 4.65
N TYR A 108 -2.58 18.60 4.97
CA TYR A 108 -3.97 18.95 5.24
C TYR A 108 -4.44 18.25 6.51
N LEU A 109 -4.96 19.01 7.48
CA LEU A 109 -5.39 18.53 8.80
C LEU A 109 -4.30 17.71 9.53
N GLY A 110 -3.03 18.08 9.35
CA GLY A 110 -1.89 17.40 9.99
C GLY A 110 -1.47 16.07 9.33
N LEU A 111 -2.05 15.71 8.20
CA LEU A 111 -1.69 14.52 7.41
C LEU A 111 -1.01 14.93 6.10
N PRO A 112 0.03 14.19 5.68
CA PRO A 112 0.72 14.45 4.42
C PRO A 112 -0.05 13.83 3.24
N TYR A 113 -0.28 14.64 2.21
CA TYR A 113 -0.92 14.21 0.95
C TYR A 113 -0.05 14.57 -0.24
N VAL A 114 -0.26 13.85 -1.36
CA VAL A 114 0.31 14.17 -2.66
C VAL A 114 -0.78 14.51 -3.66
N SER A 115 -0.49 15.42 -4.56
CA SER A 115 -1.37 15.71 -5.70
C SER A 115 -1.04 14.82 -6.89
N LYS A 116 -2.02 14.54 -7.75
CA LYS A 116 -1.80 13.81 -9.02
C LYS A 116 -0.73 14.49 -9.89
N ARG A 117 -0.71 15.83 -9.92
CA ARG A 117 0.29 16.60 -10.64
C ARG A 117 1.73 16.27 -10.22
N TRP A 118 1.98 16.09 -8.92
CA TRP A 118 3.32 15.73 -8.45
C TRP A 118 3.73 14.33 -8.88
N LEU A 119 2.77 13.41 -8.95
CA LEU A 119 3.00 12.06 -9.47
C LEU A 119 3.36 12.09 -10.95
N GLU A 120 2.72 12.97 -11.75
CA GLU A 120 3.04 13.15 -13.17
C GLU A 120 4.49 13.61 -13.40
N GLU A 121 5.04 14.37 -12.48
CA GLU A 121 6.43 14.87 -12.51
C GLU A 121 7.46 13.81 -12.07
N THR A 122 7.04 12.65 -11.48
CA THR A 122 7.94 11.72 -10.76
C THR A 122 7.72 10.25 -11.14
N THR A 123 7.37 9.95 -12.38
CA THR A 123 7.02 8.59 -12.83
C THR A 123 8.21 7.69 -13.12
N GLU A 124 9.40 8.25 -13.37
CA GLU A 124 10.57 7.47 -13.77
C GLU A 124 11.03 6.52 -12.65
N GLY A 125 11.26 5.26 -13.02
CA GLY A 125 11.75 4.24 -12.09
C GLY A 125 10.76 3.81 -11.00
N VAL A 126 9.46 4.11 -11.16
CA VAL A 126 8.41 3.82 -10.19
C VAL A 126 7.40 2.83 -10.76
N ILE A 127 7.03 1.81 -9.98
CA ILE A 127 5.88 0.93 -10.19
C ILE A 127 4.75 1.42 -9.27
N ALA A 128 3.52 1.41 -9.77
CA ALA A 128 2.33 1.76 -8.98
C ALA A 128 1.39 0.56 -8.83
N LEU A 129 0.87 0.38 -7.60
CA LEU A 129 -0.12 -0.63 -7.25
C LEU A 129 -1.40 0.05 -6.75
N SER A 130 -2.56 -0.48 -7.14
CA SER A 130 -3.87 0.15 -6.92
C SER A 130 -4.40 0.14 -5.49
N VAL A 131 -3.72 -0.50 -4.56
CA VAL A 131 -4.13 -0.67 -3.14
C VAL A 131 -5.50 -1.38 -2.98
N GLY A 132 -5.82 -2.28 -3.90
CA GLY A 132 -7.00 -3.14 -3.82
C GLY A 132 -8.31 -2.36 -3.61
N ALA A 133 -9.13 -2.82 -2.68
CA ALA A 133 -10.43 -2.22 -2.35
C ALA A 133 -10.33 -0.79 -1.80
N ALA A 134 -9.21 -0.42 -1.17
CA ALA A 134 -9.03 0.89 -0.53
C ALA A 134 -8.65 2.01 -1.52
N GLY A 135 -8.02 1.67 -2.65
CA GLY A 135 -7.61 2.63 -3.66
C GLY A 135 -8.79 3.24 -4.42
N ASP A 136 -8.51 4.27 -5.21
CA ASP A 136 -9.54 5.02 -5.95
C ASP A 136 -10.30 4.17 -6.97
N VAL A 137 -9.60 3.27 -7.66
CA VAL A 137 -10.22 2.28 -8.58
C VAL A 137 -11.09 1.31 -7.81
N GLY A 138 -10.58 0.75 -6.71
CA GLY A 138 -11.29 -0.21 -5.87
C GLY A 138 -12.57 0.38 -5.26
N GLN A 139 -12.50 1.61 -4.75
CA GLN A 139 -13.66 2.33 -4.23
C GLN A 139 -14.72 2.62 -5.30
N ALA A 140 -14.30 2.87 -6.54
CA ALA A 140 -15.23 3.02 -7.66
C ALA A 140 -15.90 1.69 -8.02
N LEU A 141 -15.17 0.57 -7.99
CA LEU A 141 -15.70 -0.77 -8.25
C LEU A 141 -16.72 -1.20 -7.17
N LEU A 142 -16.38 -1.04 -5.88
CA LEU A 142 -17.27 -1.37 -4.78
C LEU A 142 -18.52 -0.48 -4.74
N GLY A 143 -18.40 0.77 -5.20
CA GLY A 143 -19.54 1.68 -5.37
C GLY A 143 -20.34 1.47 -6.66
N GLU A 144 -20.12 0.36 -7.37
CA GLU A 144 -20.80 0.01 -8.64
C GLU A 144 -20.67 1.08 -9.75
N ARG A 145 -19.63 1.92 -9.67
CA ARG A 145 -19.34 3.01 -10.62
C ARG A 145 -18.34 2.56 -11.68
N ALA A 146 -18.76 1.60 -12.53
CA ALA A 146 -17.87 0.95 -13.51
C ALA A 146 -17.17 1.95 -14.47
N ALA A 147 -17.90 2.98 -14.94
CA ALA A 147 -17.31 4.00 -15.82
C ALA A 147 -16.19 4.79 -15.14
N LEU A 148 -16.38 5.18 -13.88
CA LEU A 148 -15.36 5.87 -13.08
C LEU A 148 -14.16 4.97 -12.79
N ALA A 149 -14.39 3.68 -12.49
CA ALA A 149 -13.32 2.71 -12.29
C ALA A 149 -12.47 2.54 -13.56
N LEU A 150 -13.11 2.47 -14.72
CA LEU A 150 -12.45 2.40 -16.02
C LEU A 150 -11.60 3.65 -16.29
N GLU A 151 -12.15 4.83 -16.05
CA GLU A 151 -11.45 6.12 -16.21
C GLU A 151 -10.21 6.20 -15.32
N ARG A 152 -10.36 5.90 -14.02
CA ARG A 152 -9.26 5.93 -13.04
C ARG A 152 -8.16 4.92 -13.36
N ALA A 153 -8.52 3.68 -13.69
CA ALA A 153 -7.54 2.68 -14.08
C ALA A 153 -6.80 3.06 -15.36
N SER A 154 -7.51 3.61 -16.35
CA SER A 154 -6.92 4.10 -17.61
C SER A 154 -5.93 5.24 -17.35
N TYR A 155 -6.27 6.19 -16.47
CA TYR A 155 -5.36 7.26 -16.05
C TYR A 155 -4.07 6.71 -15.46
N TRP A 156 -4.15 5.78 -14.51
CA TRP A 156 -2.96 5.18 -13.89
C TRP A 156 -2.12 4.38 -14.89
N MET A 157 -2.75 3.65 -15.81
CA MET A 157 -2.04 2.91 -16.88
C MET A 157 -1.32 3.85 -17.85
N GLN A 158 -1.88 5.02 -18.14
CA GLN A 158 -1.23 6.05 -18.96
C GLN A 158 -0.06 6.70 -18.22
N LEU A 159 -0.21 6.97 -16.94
CA LEU A 159 0.82 7.59 -16.11
C LEU A 159 2.00 6.64 -15.85
N TYR A 160 1.74 5.36 -15.63
CA TYR A 160 2.75 4.31 -15.38
C TYR A 160 2.68 3.22 -16.46
N PRO A 161 3.04 3.48 -17.72
CA PRO A 161 2.88 2.53 -18.82
C PRO A 161 3.68 1.25 -18.55
N GLN A 162 2.98 0.09 -18.56
CA GLN A 162 3.50 -1.24 -18.23
C GLN A 162 4.02 -1.39 -16.79
N ARG A 163 3.72 -0.44 -15.91
CA ARG A 163 4.18 -0.40 -14.52
C ARG A 163 3.06 -0.11 -13.51
N PHE A 164 1.82 -0.12 -13.94
CA PHE A 164 0.65 -0.07 -13.07
C PHE A 164 0.03 -1.46 -12.98
N TYR A 165 -0.33 -1.88 -11.76
CA TYR A 165 -0.93 -3.18 -11.48
C TYR A 165 -2.19 -3.01 -10.62
N LEU A 166 -3.26 -3.72 -10.98
CA LEU A 166 -4.41 -3.85 -10.10
C LEU A 166 -4.10 -4.90 -9.02
N GLU A 167 -4.18 -4.50 -7.76
CA GLU A 167 -3.99 -5.41 -6.63
C GLU A 167 -5.26 -6.20 -6.34
N LEU A 168 -5.05 -7.48 -6.10
CA LEU A 168 -6.09 -8.41 -5.69
C LEU A 168 -5.78 -8.89 -4.27
N HIS A 169 -6.72 -8.66 -3.35
CA HIS A 169 -6.65 -9.12 -1.98
C HIS A 169 -7.64 -10.26 -1.74
N ARG A 170 -7.25 -11.20 -0.92
CA ARG A 170 -8.13 -12.25 -0.39
C ARG A 170 -7.78 -12.48 1.08
N THR A 171 -8.04 -11.48 1.90
CA THR A 171 -7.69 -11.46 3.32
C THR A 171 -8.89 -11.76 4.23
N GLY A 172 -10.05 -12.08 3.65
CA GLY A 172 -11.28 -12.38 4.40
C GLY A 172 -12.02 -11.15 4.90
N ARG A 173 -11.64 -9.95 4.45
CA ARG A 173 -12.35 -8.70 4.78
C ARG A 173 -13.66 -8.61 3.99
N GLU A 174 -14.62 -7.92 4.56
CA GLU A 174 -15.86 -7.62 3.87
C GLU A 174 -15.59 -6.90 2.55
N GLY A 175 -16.18 -7.38 1.47
CA GLY A 175 -16.00 -6.82 0.12
C GLY A 175 -14.81 -7.34 -0.67
N ASP A 176 -13.86 -8.10 -0.08
CA ASP A 176 -12.68 -8.62 -0.80
C ASP A 176 -13.07 -9.41 -2.05
N GLU A 177 -13.99 -10.38 -1.94
CA GLU A 177 -14.40 -11.21 -3.07
C GLU A 177 -15.14 -10.39 -4.13
N THR A 178 -16.00 -9.46 -3.72
CA THR A 178 -16.70 -8.56 -4.64
C THR A 178 -15.72 -7.69 -5.42
N HIS A 179 -14.75 -7.09 -4.71
CA HIS A 179 -13.69 -6.31 -5.32
C HIS A 179 -12.84 -7.17 -6.27
N LEU A 180 -12.40 -8.35 -5.83
CA LEU A 180 -11.56 -9.25 -6.61
C LEU A 180 -12.18 -9.59 -7.96
N HIS A 181 -13.45 -10.01 -7.98
CA HIS A 181 -14.16 -10.36 -9.22
C HIS A 181 -14.33 -9.14 -10.14
N ALA A 182 -14.68 -7.99 -9.58
CA ALA A 182 -14.84 -6.75 -10.35
C ALA A 182 -13.49 -6.26 -10.92
N ALA A 183 -12.42 -6.32 -10.12
CA ALA A 183 -11.07 -5.93 -10.53
C ALA A 183 -10.51 -6.84 -11.64
N VAL A 184 -10.71 -8.16 -11.54
CA VAL A 184 -10.30 -9.11 -12.60
C VAL A 184 -11.04 -8.82 -13.89
N LYS A 185 -12.36 -8.56 -13.84
CA LYS A 185 -13.15 -8.20 -15.02
C LYS A 185 -12.67 -6.90 -15.67
N LEU A 186 -12.37 -5.88 -14.87
CA LEU A 186 -11.80 -4.60 -15.34
C LEU A 186 -10.43 -4.82 -15.97
N ALA A 187 -9.56 -5.59 -15.29
CA ALA A 187 -8.21 -5.92 -15.76
C ALA A 187 -8.23 -6.61 -17.14
N GLN A 188 -9.13 -7.58 -17.32
CA GLN A 188 -9.29 -8.26 -18.62
C GLN A 188 -9.71 -7.28 -19.73
N GLY A 189 -10.66 -6.39 -19.44
CA GLY A 189 -11.12 -5.39 -20.41
C GLY A 189 -10.06 -4.39 -20.83
N LEU A 190 -9.19 -4.00 -19.91
CA LEU A 190 -8.10 -3.04 -20.11
C LEU A 190 -6.77 -3.70 -20.52
N GLN A 191 -6.66 -5.01 -20.46
CA GLN A 191 -5.37 -5.73 -20.52
C GLN A 191 -4.37 -5.22 -19.45
N CYS A 192 -4.89 -4.80 -18.29
CA CYS A 192 -4.09 -4.36 -17.17
C CYS A 192 -3.55 -5.57 -16.40
N PRO A 193 -2.26 -5.63 -16.09
CA PRO A 193 -1.73 -6.71 -15.27
C PRO A 193 -2.29 -6.64 -13.84
N VAL A 194 -2.44 -7.81 -13.22
CA VAL A 194 -2.88 -7.95 -11.82
C VAL A 194 -1.77 -8.52 -10.96
N VAL A 195 -1.78 -8.21 -9.67
CA VAL A 195 -0.87 -8.77 -8.69
C VAL A 195 -1.61 -9.14 -7.42
N ALA A 196 -1.33 -10.32 -6.87
CA ALA A 196 -1.86 -10.72 -5.57
C ALA A 196 -0.96 -10.15 -4.47
N THR A 197 -1.55 -9.43 -3.52
CA THR A 197 -0.84 -8.89 -2.35
C THR A 197 -1.64 -9.20 -1.09
N ASN A 198 -0.94 -9.16 0.05
CA ASN A 198 -1.54 -9.14 1.37
C ASN A 198 -1.21 -7.80 2.01
N ASP A 199 -2.17 -7.16 2.60
CA ASP A 199 -2.01 -5.90 3.32
C ASP A 199 -1.41 -6.18 4.71
N VAL A 200 -0.11 -6.53 4.76
CA VAL A 200 0.56 -7.05 5.97
C VAL A 200 0.77 -5.95 7.01
N ARG A 201 0.26 -6.16 8.22
CA ARG A 201 0.34 -5.24 9.37
C ARG A 201 0.96 -5.86 10.61
N PHE A 202 0.99 -7.17 10.71
CA PHE A 202 1.56 -7.99 11.78
C PHE A 202 2.10 -9.30 11.18
N LEU A 203 2.90 -10.07 11.92
CA LEU A 203 3.57 -11.26 11.41
C LEU A 203 2.83 -12.56 11.71
N ASP A 204 2.18 -12.64 12.86
CA ASP A 204 1.52 -13.85 13.34
C ASP A 204 0.09 -13.53 13.81
N ALA A 205 -0.86 -14.47 13.64
CA ALA A 205 -2.26 -14.29 14.03
C ALA A 205 -2.41 -13.92 15.53
N GLN A 206 -1.48 -14.34 16.40
CA GLN A 206 -1.46 -13.98 17.80
C GLN A 206 -1.23 -12.49 18.08
N GLU A 207 -0.69 -11.74 17.09
CA GLU A 207 -0.48 -10.29 17.18
C GLU A 207 -1.73 -9.49 16.81
N PHE A 208 -2.80 -10.15 16.34
CA PHE A 208 -4.00 -9.46 15.87
C PHE A 208 -4.66 -8.57 16.93
N GLU A 209 -4.82 -9.05 18.17
CA GLU A 209 -5.39 -8.24 19.24
C GLU A 209 -4.53 -7.03 19.60
N ALA A 210 -3.21 -7.17 19.57
CA ALA A 210 -2.28 -6.07 19.79
C ALA A 210 -2.37 -5.05 18.65
N HIS A 211 -2.54 -5.51 17.40
CA HIS A 211 -2.76 -4.65 16.25
C HIS A 211 -4.08 -3.87 16.38
N GLU A 212 -5.18 -4.53 16.71
CA GLU A 212 -6.48 -3.90 16.92
C GLU A 212 -6.43 -2.88 18.08
N THR A 213 -5.68 -3.16 19.14
CA THR A 213 -5.44 -2.21 20.23
C THR A 213 -4.74 -0.95 19.72
N ARG A 214 -3.72 -1.09 18.84
CA ARG A 214 -3.02 0.04 18.24
C ARG A 214 -3.94 0.90 17.38
N VAL A 215 -4.79 0.27 16.57
CA VAL A 215 -5.81 0.96 15.76
C VAL A 215 -6.78 1.74 16.67
N CYS A 216 -7.24 1.11 17.76
CA CYS A 216 -8.12 1.77 18.74
C CYS A 216 -7.47 2.99 19.39
N VAL A 217 -6.18 2.91 19.76
CA VAL A 217 -5.43 4.06 20.33
C VAL A 217 -5.43 5.23 19.36
N ARG A 218 -5.21 4.97 18.07
CA ARG A 218 -5.25 6.01 17.04
C ARG A 218 -6.63 6.63 16.87
N GLU A 219 -7.67 5.80 16.89
CA GLU A 219 -9.05 6.24 16.65
C GLU A 219 -9.72 6.84 17.91
N GLY A 220 -9.02 6.84 19.05
CA GLY A 220 -9.59 7.28 20.33
C GLY A 220 -10.74 6.39 20.81
N ARG A 221 -10.66 5.07 20.56
CA ARG A 221 -11.67 4.07 20.90
C ARG A 221 -11.10 3.01 21.82
N THR A 222 -11.98 2.15 22.33
CA THR A 222 -11.62 0.93 23.08
C THR A 222 -11.96 -0.31 22.26
N LEU A 223 -11.32 -1.44 22.59
CA LEU A 223 -11.60 -2.72 21.93
C LEU A 223 -13.07 -3.16 22.09
N ASP A 224 -13.71 -2.80 23.21
CA ASP A 224 -15.09 -3.18 23.57
C ASP A 224 -16.14 -2.22 22.95
N ASP A 225 -15.74 -1.14 22.26
CA ASP A 225 -16.72 -0.24 21.63
C ASP A 225 -17.45 -0.97 20.48
N PRO A 226 -18.78 -1.23 20.60
CA PRO A 226 -19.54 -1.94 19.57
C PRO A 226 -19.66 -1.17 18.26
N ARG A 227 -19.36 0.12 18.27
CA ARG A 227 -19.39 0.99 17.06
C ARG A 227 -18.02 1.07 16.39
N ARG A 228 -17.03 0.34 16.90
CA ARG A 228 -15.70 0.30 16.31
C ARG A 228 -15.74 -0.36 14.93
N PRO A 229 -15.25 0.32 13.88
CA PRO A 229 -15.09 -0.33 12.59
C PRO A 229 -14.00 -1.43 12.69
N ARG A 230 -14.27 -2.58 12.10
CA ARG A 230 -13.31 -3.70 12.02
C ARG A 230 -12.76 -3.76 10.62
N HIS A 231 -11.58 -3.19 10.43
CA HIS A 231 -10.96 -3.07 9.11
C HIS A 231 -10.04 -4.24 8.77
N TYR A 232 -9.67 -5.05 9.76
CA TYR A 232 -8.66 -6.09 9.60
C TYR A 232 -9.21 -7.46 10.05
N THR A 233 -8.57 -8.51 9.54
CA THR A 233 -8.85 -9.92 9.86
C THR A 233 -7.57 -10.60 10.35
N GLU A 234 -7.71 -11.69 11.10
CA GLU A 234 -6.60 -12.50 11.60
C GLU A 234 -5.76 -13.11 10.47
#